data_a1b629d300a94f49a4ead66c022a7bbf
#
_entry.id   a1b629d300a94f49a4ead66c022a7bbf
#
_cell.length_a   1.000
_cell.length_b   1.000
_cell.length_c   1.000
_cell.angle_alpha   90.00
_cell.angle_beta   90.00
_cell.angle_gamma   90.00
#
_symmetry.space_group_name_H-M   'P 1'
#
loop_
_entity.id
_entity.type
_entity.pdbx_description
1 polymer ?
#
loop_
_entity_poly.entity_id
_entity_poly.type
_entity_poly.pdbx_seq_one_letter_code
_entity_poly.pdbx_strand_id
1 'polypeptide(L)'
;YNIPVIILAQYLSAIFILAPEKRALDIVLDFNLFILVFASSLAIASGYIINNFYDSKKDLINRPNKSMLDRLVSQKTKLNVYFTLNFIVALMALFVSWRVFLFFSSYIFFIWFYSHKIKKYPIIGNLTATLLAVLPFFAILLYYYTRIPFEDIENYKRQLGVIFSHATFLYLLLLIREMIKDLENLKGDLANDYKTIPIVYGEEISKKIITTLTILTVFPVYVL
;
A
#
# COMPACT_ATOMS: atom_id res chain seq x y z
N TYR A 1 -6.81 -9.29 0.24
CA TYR A 1 -6.76 -9.42 1.71
C TYR A 1 -6.27 -8.17 2.44
N ASN A 2 -5.55 -7.25 1.78
CA ASN A 2 -4.99 -6.07 2.46
C ASN A 2 -6.04 -4.96 2.72
N ILE A 3 -7.12 -4.89 1.93
CA ILE A 3 -8.14 -3.84 2.08
C ILE A 3 -8.78 -3.84 3.47
N PRO A 4 -9.33 -4.97 4.00
CA PRO A 4 -9.88 -4.98 5.34
C PRO A 4 -8.85 -4.62 6.43
N VAL A 5 -7.60 -5.02 6.25
CA VAL A 5 -6.52 -4.68 7.19
C VAL A 5 -6.26 -3.17 7.22
N ILE A 6 -6.22 -2.51 6.07
CA ILE A 6 -6.03 -1.06 5.99
C ILE A 6 -7.23 -0.31 6.59
N ILE A 7 -8.46 -0.74 6.30
CA ILE A 7 -9.67 -0.16 6.91
C ILE A 7 -9.58 -0.24 8.42
N LEU A 8 -9.29 -1.43 8.95
CA LEU A 8 -9.17 -1.65 10.38
C LEU A 8 -8.04 -0.81 10.98
N ALA A 9 -6.86 -0.79 10.35
CA ALA A 9 -5.72 -0.01 10.81
C ALA A 9 -6.02 1.49 10.86
N GLN A 10 -6.70 2.03 9.84
CA GLN A 10 -7.09 3.45 9.82
C GLN A 10 -8.07 3.77 10.95
N TYR A 11 -9.12 2.97 11.16
CA TYR A 11 -10.08 3.22 12.25
C TYR A 11 -9.47 3.02 13.64
N LEU A 12 -8.67 1.96 13.85
CA LEU A 12 -8.00 1.75 15.12
C LEU A 12 -7.01 2.89 15.44
N SER A 13 -6.26 3.35 14.45
CA SER A 13 -5.37 4.50 14.65
C SER A 13 -6.14 5.79 14.95
N ALA A 14 -7.30 6.00 14.31
CA ALA A 14 -8.17 7.14 14.64
C ALA A 14 -8.66 7.10 16.08
N ILE A 15 -9.13 5.94 16.54
CA ILE A 15 -9.76 5.75 17.85
C ILE A 15 -8.72 5.79 18.97
N PHE A 16 -7.59 5.10 18.81
CA PHE A 16 -6.65 4.89 19.91
C PHE A 16 -5.45 5.82 19.92
N ILE A 17 -5.12 6.45 18.78
CA ILE A 17 -3.90 7.24 18.65
C ILE A 17 -4.20 8.71 18.31
N LEU A 18 -5.03 8.96 17.27
CA LEU A 18 -5.21 10.31 16.72
C LEU A 18 -6.29 11.14 17.43
N ALA A 19 -7.32 10.48 17.97
CA ALA A 19 -8.40 11.16 18.68
C ALA A 19 -8.89 10.33 19.90
N PRO A 20 -7.99 9.96 20.83
CA PRO A 20 -8.33 9.07 21.95
C PRO A 20 -9.34 9.70 22.91
N GLU A 21 -9.51 11.02 22.90
CA GLU A 21 -10.48 11.77 23.69
C GLU A 21 -11.90 11.68 23.17
N LYS A 22 -12.09 11.27 21.89
CA LYS A 22 -13.42 11.13 21.28
C LYS A 22 -14.00 9.75 21.53
N ARG A 23 -15.32 9.66 21.63
CA ARG A 23 -15.99 8.36 21.67
C ARG A 23 -15.77 7.61 20.35
N ALA A 24 -15.48 6.32 20.41
CA ALA A 24 -15.26 5.48 19.24
C ALA A 24 -16.42 5.55 18.23
N LEU A 25 -17.66 5.65 18.72
CA LEU A 25 -18.85 5.76 17.89
C LEU A 25 -18.86 7.06 17.06
N ASP A 26 -18.44 8.18 17.65
CA ASP A 26 -18.40 9.48 16.96
C ASP A 26 -17.35 9.46 15.82
N ILE A 27 -16.25 8.72 16.02
CA ILE A 27 -15.21 8.53 15.00
C ILE A 27 -15.71 7.62 13.86
N VAL A 28 -16.36 6.51 14.20
CA VAL A 28 -16.87 5.56 13.19
C VAL A 28 -18.00 6.19 12.36
N LEU A 29 -18.80 7.05 12.95
CA LEU A 29 -19.89 7.76 12.27
C LEU A 29 -19.45 9.07 11.59
N ASP A 30 -18.17 9.45 11.67
CA ASP A 30 -17.66 10.62 10.94
C ASP A 30 -17.68 10.35 9.43
N PHE A 31 -18.60 11.02 8.75
CA PHE A 31 -18.87 10.82 7.32
C PHE A 31 -17.65 11.13 6.44
N ASN A 32 -16.89 12.17 6.76
CA ASN A 32 -15.68 12.50 5.99
C ASN A 32 -14.57 11.47 6.20
N LEU A 33 -14.41 10.95 7.42
CA LEU A 33 -13.48 9.86 7.70
C LEU A 33 -13.90 8.59 6.96
N PHE A 34 -15.19 8.27 6.95
CA PHE A 34 -15.72 7.13 6.20
C PHE A 34 -15.41 7.26 4.70
N ILE A 35 -15.65 8.44 4.09
CA ILE A 35 -15.33 8.69 2.68
C ILE A 35 -13.83 8.49 2.42
N LEU A 36 -12.95 8.99 3.29
CA LEU A 36 -11.50 8.85 3.15
C LEU A 36 -11.07 7.37 3.22
N VAL A 37 -11.57 6.62 4.20
CA VAL A 37 -11.27 5.19 4.37
C VAL A 37 -11.77 4.38 3.17
N PHE A 38 -12.96 4.72 2.67
CA PHE A 38 -13.52 4.07 1.49
C PHE A 38 -12.74 4.43 0.22
N ALA A 39 -12.32 5.69 0.05
CA ALA A 39 -11.43 6.11 -1.04
C ALA A 39 -10.09 5.36 -1.00
N SER A 40 -9.48 5.18 0.18
CA SER A 40 -8.29 4.35 0.37
C SER A 40 -8.51 2.92 -0.13
N SER A 41 -9.65 2.34 0.21
CA SER A 41 -10.02 0.97 -0.18
C SER A 41 -10.16 0.82 -1.69
N LEU A 42 -10.84 1.77 -2.35
CA LEU A 42 -11.02 1.79 -3.80
C LEU A 42 -9.69 2.04 -4.52
N ALA A 43 -8.83 2.91 -3.99
CA ALA A 43 -7.51 3.17 -4.55
C ALA A 43 -6.62 1.91 -4.52
N ILE A 44 -6.65 1.14 -3.42
CA ILE A 44 -5.96 -0.14 -3.32
C ILE A 44 -6.55 -1.15 -4.32
N ALA A 45 -7.88 -1.23 -4.42
CA ALA A 45 -8.53 -2.13 -5.37
C ALA A 45 -8.14 -1.80 -6.82
N SER A 46 -8.11 -0.52 -7.19
CA SER A 46 -7.64 -0.08 -8.52
C SER A 46 -6.19 -0.46 -8.76
N GLY A 47 -5.35 -0.36 -7.73
CA GLY A 47 -3.95 -0.78 -7.75
C GLY A 47 -3.79 -2.28 -8.05
N TYR A 48 -4.62 -3.14 -7.47
CA TYR A 48 -4.62 -4.57 -7.80
C TYR A 48 -5.01 -4.82 -9.25
N ILE A 49 -5.99 -4.09 -9.77
CA ILE A 49 -6.46 -4.25 -11.15
C ILE A 49 -5.35 -3.87 -12.14
N ILE A 50 -4.69 -2.72 -11.97
CA ILE A 50 -3.64 -2.29 -12.88
C ILE A 50 -2.40 -3.18 -12.77
N ASN A 51 -2.06 -3.67 -11.58
CA ASN A 51 -0.97 -4.62 -11.41
C ASN A 51 -1.26 -5.95 -12.13
N ASN A 52 -2.46 -6.52 -11.96
CA ASN A 52 -2.91 -7.72 -12.65
C ASN A 52 -2.94 -7.53 -14.18
N PHE A 53 -3.33 -6.34 -14.66
CA PHE A 53 -3.29 -6.02 -16.09
C PHE A 53 -1.88 -6.18 -16.68
N TYR A 54 -0.87 -5.60 -16.05
CA TYR A 54 0.53 -5.69 -16.51
C TYR A 54 1.17 -7.05 -16.26
N ASP A 55 0.78 -7.77 -15.19
CA ASP A 55 1.37 -9.06 -14.82
C ASP A 55 0.71 -10.27 -15.50
N SER A 56 -0.29 -10.08 -16.33
CA SER A 56 -1.11 -11.18 -16.88
C SER A 56 -0.31 -12.26 -17.62
N LYS A 57 0.81 -11.93 -18.28
CA LYS A 57 1.69 -12.90 -18.95
C LYS A 57 2.59 -13.64 -17.96
N LYS A 58 3.15 -12.93 -16.99
CA LYS A 58 4.01 -13.47 -15.95
C LYS A 58 3.23 -14.42 -15.03
N ASP A 59 2.02 -14.03 -14.64
CA ASP A 59 1.15 -14.81 -13.76
C ASP A 59 0.68 -16.12 -14.43
N LEU A 60 0.62 -16.18 -15.74
CA LEU A 60 0.33 -17.42 -16.45
C LEU A 60 1.40 -18.50 -16.21
N ILE A 61 2.65 -18.10 -16.06
CA ILE A 61 3.78 -19.00 -15.80
C ILE A 61 3.83 -19.37 -14.32
N ASN A 62 3.72 -18.37 -13.44
CA ASN A 62 3.88 -18.56 -11.99
C ASN A 62 2.66 -19.18 -11.31
N ARG A 63 1.44 -18.85 -11.79
CA ARG A 63 0.17 -19.25 -11.17
C ARG A 63 -0.89 -19.53 -12.22
N PRO A 64 -0.73 -20.61 -13.05
CA PRO A 64 -1.57 -20.86 -14.23
C PRO A 64 -3.06 -20.95 -13.90
N ASN A 65 -3.44 -21.69 -12.86
CA ASN A 65 -4.85 -21.87 -12.48
C ASN A 65 -5.53 -20.55 -12.11
N LYS A 66 -4.86 -19.68 -11.34
CA LYS A 66 -5.39 -18.38 -10.96
C LYS A 66 -5.44 -17.44 -12.17
N SER A 67 -4.42 -17.45 -13.00
CA SER A 67 -4.34 -16.62 -14.20
C SER A 67 -5.41 -16.98 -15.23
N MET A 68 -5.83 -18.25 -15.33
CA MET A 68 -6.95 -18.66 -16.18
C MET A 68 -8.25 -17.98 -15.76
N LEU A 69 -8.57 -17.94 -14.47
CA LEU A 69 -9.75 -17.24 -13.96
C LEU A 69 -9.69 -15.74 -14.21
N ASP A 70 -8.52 -15.13 -13.99
CA ASP A 70 -8.31 -13.70 -14.23
C ASP A 70 -8.48 -13.30 -15.71
N ARG A 71 -8.29 -14.25 -16.64
CA ARG A 71 -8.47 -14.04 -18.10
C ARG A 71 -9.91 -14.11 -18.57
N LEU A 72 -10.84 -14.57 -17.73
CA LEU A 72 -12.28 -14.48 -18.04
C LEU A 72 -12.73 -13.02 -18.17
N VAL A 73 -12.01 -12.09 -17.54
CA VAL A 73 -12.25 -10.65 -17.67
C VAL A 73 -11.34 -10.06 -18.75
N SER A 74 -11.93 -9.39 -19.74
CA SER A 74 -11.16 -8.79 -20.83
C SER A 74 -10.22 -7.70 -20.33
N GLN A 75 -9.08 -7.50 -21.00
CA GLN A 75 -8.12 -6.45 -20.68
C GLN A 75 -8.76 -5.05 -20.77
N LYS A 76 -9.66 -4.85 -21.76
CA LYS A 76 -10.42 -3.61 -21.90
C LYS A 76 -11.32 -3.35 -20.69
N THR A 77 -12.00 -4.39 -20.19
CA THR A 77 -12.84 -4.28 -18.99
C THR A 77 -12.01 -3.91 -17.76
N LYS A 78 -10.83 -4.55 -17.57
CA LYS A 78 -9.91 -4.22 -16.46
C LYS A 78 -9.51 -2.73 -16.48
N LEU A 79 -9.14 -2.22 -17.66
CA LEU A 79 -8.77 -0.80 -17.80
C LEU A 79 -9.96 0.13 -17.55
N ASN A 80 -11.14 -0.19 -18.07
CA ASN A 80 -12.34 0.62 -17.82
C ASN A 80 -12.66 0.67 -16.31
N VAL A 81 -12.64 -0.47 -15.62
CA VAL A 81 -12.87 -0.52 -14.18
C VAL A 81 -11.79 0.27 -13.42
N TYR A 82 -10.52 0.13 -13.82
CA TYR A 82 -9.42 0.90 -13.26
C TYR A 82 -9.66 2.41 -13.34
N PHE A 83 -9.99 2.93 -14.52
CA PHE A 83 -10.24 4.36 -14.72
C PHE A 83 -11.48 4.83 -13.96
N THR A 84 -12.56 4.04 -13.96
CA THR A 84 -13.78 4.37 -13.23
C THR A 84 -13.53 4.45 -11.72
N LEU A 85 -12.81 3.47 -11.14
CA LEU A 85 -12.47 3.50 -9.71
C LEU A 85 -11.61 4.70 -9.36
N ASN A 86 -10.60 5.01 -10.16
CA ASN A 86 -9.73 6.16 -9.91
C ASN A 86 -10.48 7.50 -10.04
N PHE A 87 -11.42 7.61 -10.96
CA PHE A 87 -12.27 8.78 -11.06
C PHE A 87 -13.14 8.96 -9.80
N ILE A 88 -13.74 7.87 -9.32
CA ILE A 88 -14.53 7.88 -8.08
C ILE A 88 -13.64 8.27 -6.89
N VAL A 89 -12.44 7.69 -6.77
CA VAL A 89 -11.48 8.05 -5.71
C VAL A 89 -11.14 9.54 -5.75
N ALA A 90 -10.88 10.08 -6.94
CA ALA A 90 -10.57 11.50 -7.10
C ALA A 90 -11.71 12.41 -6.64
N LEU A 91 -12.96 12.09 -7.00
CA LEU A 91 -14.14 12.84 -6.55
C LEU A 91 -14.33 12.75 -5.03
N MET A 92 -14.21 11.55 -4.46
CA MET A 92 -14.32 11.34 -3.02
C MET A 92 -13.23 12.08 -2.25
N ALA A 93 -11.99 12.02 -2.73
CA ALA A 93 -10.87 12.71 -2.14
C ALA A 93 -11.04 14.25 -2.18
N LEU A 94 -11.53 14.78 -3.30
CA LEU A 94 -11.82 16.21 -3.45
C LEU A 94 -12.92 16.66 -2.49
N PHE A 95 -13.94 15.82 -2.26
CA PHE A 95 -15.00 16.09 -1.30
C PHE A 95 -14.47 16.23 0.13
N VAL A 96 -13.48 15.43 0.52
CA VAL A 96 -12.85 15.53 1.86
C VAL A 96 -11.97 16.76 1.95
N SER A 97 -11.00 16.92 1.06
CA SER A 97 -10.17 18.13 0.92
C SER A 97 -9.28 18.10 -0.33
N TRP A 98 -8.84 19.29 -0.79
CA TRP A 98 -7.90 19.39 -1.91
C TRP A 98 -6.54 18.71 -1.62
N ARG A 99 -6.09 18.65 -0.34
CA ARG A 99 -4.85 17.96 0.06
C ARG A 99 -4.99 16.45 -0.05
N VAL A 100 -6.12 15.91 0.35
CA VAL A 100 -6.46 14.49 0.20
C VAL A 100 -6.58 14.12 -1.29
N PHE A 101 -7.14 15.03 -2.12
CA PHE A 101 -7.18 14.85 -3.57
C PHE A 101 -5.78 14.78 -4.18
N LEU A 102 -4.86 15.68 -3.82
CA LEU A 102 -3.49 15.64 -4.32
C LEU A 102 -2.76 14.36 -3.88
N PHE A 103 -2.99 13.92 -2.65
CA PHE A 103 -2.41 12.68 -2.13
C PHE A 103 -2.85 11.47 -2.95
N PHE A 104 -4.16 11.27 -3.15
CA PHE A 104 -4.65 10.13 -3.93
C PHE A 104 -4.31 10.22 -5.40
N SER A 105 -4.31 11.41 -6.00
CA SER A 105 -3.86 11.61 -7.39
C SER A 105 -2.40 11.21 -7.57
N SER A 106 -1.53 11.60 -6.65
CA SER A 106 -0.13 11.19 -6.63
C SER A 106 -0.01 9.67 -6.42
N TYR A 107 -0.77 9.10 -5.47
CA TYR A 107 -0.78 7.66 -5.22
C TYR A 107 -1.19 6.85 -6.47
N ILE A 108 -2.27 7.25 -7.15
CA ILE A 108 -2.76 6.60 -8.37
C ILE A 108 -1.69 6.66 -9.48
N PHE A 109 -1.02 7.80 -9.63
CA PHE A 109 0.08 7.95 -10.58
C PHE A 109 1.24 7.00 -10.24
N PHE A 110 1.69 6.98 -8.98
CA PHE A 110 2.82 6.15 -8.57
C PHE A 110 2.53 4.65 -8.65
N ILE A 111 1.31 4.20 -8.35
CA ILE A 111 0.95 2.78 -8.45
C ILE A 111 0.85 2.33 -9.92
N TRP A 112 0.39 3.20 -10.81
CA TRP A 112 0.44 2.95 -12.25
C TRP A 112 1.88 2.88 -12.75
N PHE A 113 2.72 3.87 -12.42
CA PHE A 113 4.12 3.93 -12.84
C PHE A 113 4.93 2.75 -12.29
N TYR A 114 4.70 2.38 -11.05
CA TYR A 114 5.26 1.16 -10.46
C TYR A 114 4.86 -0.08 -11.28
N SER A 115 3.57 -0.28 -11.52
CA SER A 115 3.05 -1.44 -12.25
C SER A 115 3.55 -1.51 -13.70
N HIS A 116 3.73 -0.36 -14.34
CA HIS A 116 4.22 -0.26 -15.70
C HIS A 116 5.73 -0.51 -15.82
N LYS A 117 6.54 0.08 -14.94
CA LYS A 117 7.99 0.15 -15.13
C LYS A 117 8.81 -0.28 -13.92
N ILE A 118 8.58 0.31 -12.72
CA ILE A 118 9.49 0.22 -11.58
C ILE A 118 9.63 -1.22 -11.06
N LYS A 119 8.56 -1.99 -11.05
CA LYS A 119 8.54 -3.37 -10.51
C LYS A 119 9.53 -4.33 -11.19
N LYS A 120 10.06 -3.98 -12.34
CA LYS A 120 11.04 -4.80 -13.08
C LYS A 120 12.47 -4.63 -12.59
N TYR A 121 12.75 -3.62 -11.74
CA TYR A 121 14.09 -3.33 -11.28
C TYR A 121 14.35 -3.91 -9.89
N PRO A 122 15.56 -4.44 -9.65
CA PRO A 122 15.94 -4.98 -8.35
C PRO A 122 15.96 -3.85 -7.29
N ILE A 123 15.77 -4.20 -6.05
CA ILE A 123 15.80 -3.30 -4.88
C ILE A 123 14.72 -2.20 -4.97
N ILE A 124 14.81 -1.30 -5.95
CA ILE A 124 13.84 -0.19 -6.12
C ILE A 124 12.41 -0.73 -6.31
N GLY A 125 12.24 -1.84 -7.04
CA GLY A 125 10.95 -2.51 -7.21
C GLY A 125 10.33 -2.91 -5.85
N ASN A 126 11.09 -3.61 -5.02
CA ASN A 126 10.64 -4.08 -3.70
C ASN A 126 10.37 -2.92 -2.74
N LEU A 127 11.28 -1.94 -2.66
CA LEU A 127 11.13 -0.75 -1.81
C LEU A 127 9.88 0.06 -2.20
N THR A 128 9.68 0.28 -3.50
CA THR A 128 8.51 1.03 -4.00
C THR A 128 7.21 0.25 -3.81
N ALA A 129 7.20 -1.07 -4.07
CA ALA A 129 6.03 -1.92 -3.81
C ALA A 129 5.56 -1.81 -2.37
N THR A 130 6.52 -1.92 -1.45
CA THR A 130 6.25 -1.86 -0.01
C THR A 130 5.78 -0.47 0.41
N LEU A 131 6.41 0.59 -0.07
CA LEU A 131 6.00 1.96 0.20
C LEU A 131 4.55 2.20 -0.26
N LEU A 132 4.22 1.81 -1.49
CA LEU A 132 2.89 1.95 -2.04
C LEU A 132 1.84 1.10 -1.31
N ALA A 133 2.23 -0.04 -0.72
CA ALA A 133 1.34 -0.86 0.08
C ALA A 133 0.95 -0.20 1.42
N VAL A 134 1.87 0.57 2.02
CA VAL A 134 1.65 1.27 3.30
C VAL A 134 1.05 2.67 3.09
N LEU A 135 1.32 3.30 1.96
CA LEU A 135 0.99 4.71 1.71
C LEU A 135 -0.50 5.06 1.92
N PRO A 136 -1.51 4.25 1.49
CA PRO A 136 -2.91 4.59 1.71
C PRO A 136 -3.30 4.74 3.18
N PHE A 137 -2.59 4.05 4.08
CA PHE A 137 -2.78 4.22 5.51
C PHE A 137 -2.53 5.66 5.96
N PHE A 138 -1.53 6.34 5.38
CA PHE A 138 -1.17 7.69 5.77
C PHE A 138 -2.16 8.77 5.32
N ALA A 139 -3.16 8.45 4.49
CA ALA A 139 -4.24 9.37 4.16
C ALA A 139 -4.97 9.88 5.42
N ILE A 140 -5.07 9.04 6.46
CA ILE A 140 -5.71 9.41 7.74
C ILE A 140 -4.95 10.54 8.45
N LEU A 141 -3.62 10.60 8.35
CA LEU A 141 -2.84 11.67 8.96
C LEU A 141 -3.16 13.02 8.34
N LEU A 142 -3.38 13.07 7.01
CA LEU A 142 -3.80 14.31 6.35
C LEU A 142 -5.18 14.76 6.82
N TYR A 143 -6.08 13.81 7.09
CA TYR A 143 -7.41 14.12 7.61
C TYR A 143 -7.35 14.78 8.97
N TYR A 144 -6.58 14.21 9.90
CA TYR A 144 -6.45 14.74 11.25
C TYR A 144 -5.58 16.00 11.30
N TYR A 145 -4.43 16.03 10.63
CA TYR A 145 -3.53 17.18 10.60
C TYR A 145 -4.22 18.49 10.21
N THR A 146 -5.16 18.44 9.29
CA THR A 146 -5.88 19.64 8.84
C THR A 146 -6.92 20.17 9.82
N ARG A 147 -7.16 19.46 10.92
CA ARG A 147 -8.20 19.74 11.92
C ARG A 147 -7.64 19.97 13.32
N ILE A 148 -6.33 19.91 13.50
CA ILE A 148 -5.67 20.10 14.79
C ILE A 148 -5.48 21.60 15.07
N PRO A 149 -5.91 22.09 16.24
CA PRO A 149 -5.57 23.42 16.73
C PRO A 149 -4.04 23.58 16.89
N PHE A 150 -3.53 24.78 16.66
CA PHE A 150 -2.10 25.09 16.79
C PHE A 150 -1.54 24.77 18.20
N GLU A 151 -2.39 24.83 19.21
CA GLU A 151 -2.05 24.57 20.63
C GLU A 151 -1.70 23.11 20.91
N ASP A 152 -2.18 22.16 20.07
CA ASP A 152 -1.99 20.73 20.26
C ASP A 152 -0.86 20.09 19.41
N ILE A 153 -0.03 20.93 18.78
CA ILE A 153 1.02 20.44 17.84
C ILE A 153 2.00 19.48 18.53
N GLU A 154 2.35 19.70 19.80
CA GLU A 154 3.31 18.86 20.52
C GLU A 154 2.77 17.44 20.79
N ASN A 155 1.50 17.34 21.17
CA ASN A 155 0.82 16.06 21.32
C ASN A 155 0.75 15.32 19.99
N TYR A 156 0.47 16.04 18.91
CA TYR A 156 0.42 15.47 17.57
C TYR A 156 1.77 14.92 17.12
N LYS A 157 2.88 15.60 17.40
CA LYS A 157 4.23 15.09 17.11
C LYS A 157 4.50 13.75 17.78
N ARG A 158 4.09 13.61 19.04
CA ARG A 158 4.21 12.33 19.78
C ARG A 158 3.35 11.23 19.13
N GLN A 159 2.10 11.53 18.76
CA GLN A 159 1.23 10.61 18.06
C GLN A 159 1.82 10.18 16.71
N LEU A 160 2.41 11.12 15.95
CA LEU A 160 3.13 10.81 14.71
C LEU A 160 4.29 9.85 14.97
N GLY A 161 5.08 10.04 16.03
CA GLY A 161 6.17 9.15 16.39
C GLY A 161 5.69 7.71 16.57
N VAL A 162 4.60 7.50 17.29
CA VAL A 162 3.98 6.18 17.50
C VAL A 162 3.52 5.58 16.15
N ILE A 163 2.83 6.37 15.33
CA ILE A 163 2.34 5.90 14.03
C ILE A 163 3.49 5.54 13.09
N PHE A 164 4.53 6.37 13.01
CA PHE A 164 5.70 6.08 12.16
C PHE A 164 6.47 4.85 12.63
N SER A 165 6.55 4.59 13.93
CA SER A 165 7.18 3.39 14.47
C SER A 165 6.42 2.13 14.04
N HIS A 166 5.09 2.11 14.18
CA HIS A 166 4.25 1.02 13.71
C HIS A 166 4.32 0.85 12.18
N ALA A 167 4.30 1.97 11.44
CA ALA A 167 4.41 1.95 9.99
C ALA A 167 5.78 1.42 9.52
N THR A 168 6.86 1.73 10.25
CA THR A 168 8.20 1.20 9.96
C THR A 168 8.25 -0.31 10.17
N PHE A 169 7.67 -0.80 11.26
CA PHE A 169 7.56 -2.24 11.52
C PHE A 169 6.78 -2.95 10.39
N LEU A 170 5.60 -2.42 10.05
CA LEU A 170 4.79 -2.95 8.95
C LEU A 170 5.51 -2.89 7.60
N TYR A 171 6.23 -1.80 7.33
CA TYR A 171 7.04 -1.65 6.12
C TYR A 171 8.10 -2.75 6.01
N LEU A 172 8.83 -3.04 7.06
CA LEU A 172 9.84 -4.10 7.08
C LEU A 172 9.22 -5.48 6.84
N LEU A 173 8.08 -5.79 7.48
CA LEU A 173 7.38 -7.06 7.27
C LEU A 173 6.90 -7.21 5.80
N LEU A 174 6.36 -6.14 5.23
CA LEU A 174 5.91 -6.16 3.84
C LEU A 174 7.09 -6.26 2.86
N LEU A 175 8.22 -5.64 3.17
CA LEU A 175 9.44 -5.74 2.37
C LEU A 175 9.97 -7.18 2.34
N ILE A 176 10.03 -7.84 3.50
CA ILE A 176 10.37 -9.26 3.61
C ILE A 176 9.41 -10.11 2.75
N ARG A 177 8.12 -9.86 2.85
CA ARG A 177 7.10 -10.57 2.06
C ARG A 177 7.29 -10.40 0.56
N GLU A 178 7.57 -9.18 0.07
CA GLU A 178 7.81 -8.94 -1.36
C GLU A 178 9.09 -9.65 -1.83
N MET A 179 10.15 -9.69 -1.02
CA MET A 179 11.36 -10.43 -1.36
C MET A 179 11.15 -11.96 -1.40
N ILE A 180 10.36 -12.52 -0.47
CA ILE A 180 9.98 -13.94 -0.50
C ILE A 180 9.18 -14.24 -1.77
N LYS A 181 8.24 -13.37 -2.13
CA LYS A 181 7.43 -13.51 -3.35
C LYS A 181 8.29 -13.49 -4.62
N ASP A 182 9.36 -12.70 -4.66
CA ASP A 182 10.30 -12.71 -5.78
C ASP A 182 11.04 -14.04 -5.90
N LEU A 183 11.42 -14.67 -4.77
CA LEU A 183 11.99 -16.02 -4.76
C LEU A 183 11.00 -17.07 -5.28
N GLU A 184 9.72 -16.97 -4.92
CA GLU A 184 8.66 -17.86 -5.40
C GLU A 184 8.38 -17.70 -6.90
N ASN A 185 8.56 -16.50 -7.42
CA ASN A 185 8.17 -16.14 -8.80
C ASN A 185 9.33 -16.18 -9.82
N LEU A 186 10.50 -16.71 -9.46
CA LEU A 186 11.72 -16.73 -10.28
C LEU A 186 11.50 -17.13 -11.75
N LYS A 187 10.73 -18.19 -12.01
CA LYS A 187 10.49 -18.71 -13.36
C LYS A 187 9.78 -17.71 -14.26
N GLY A 188 8.71 -17.10 -13.75
CA GLY A 188 7.94 -16.12 -14.49
C GLY A 188 8.67 -14.79 -14.64
N ASP A 189 9.43 -14.39 -13.62
CA ASP A 189 10.23 -13.18 -13.65
C ASP A 189 11.34 -13.28 -14.70
N LEU A 190 12.07 -14.40 -14.74
CA LEU A 190 13.10 -14.65 -15.75
C LEU A 190 12.52 -14.68 -17.19
N ALA A 191 11.38 -15.34 -17.38
CA ALA A 191 10.72 -15.44 -18.68
C ALA A 191 10.16 -14.12 -19.22
N ASN A 192 10.00 -13.08 -18.37
CA ASN A 192 9.47 -11.77 -18.74
C ASN A 192 10.47 -10.62 -18.52
N ASP A 193 11.76 -10.92 -18.48
CA ASP A 193 12.87 -9.95 -18.35
C ASP A 193 12.78 -9.05 -17.10
N TYR A 194 12.23 -9.57 -16.00
CA TYR A 194 12.25 -8.89 -14.72
C TYR A 194 13.63 -9.09 -14.07
N LYS A 195 14.23 -8.00 -13.62
CA LYS A 195 15.51 -8.01 -12.92
C LYS A 195 15.28 -7.91 -11.39
N THR A 196 14.62 -8.93 -10.83
CA THR A 196 14.40 -8.99 -9.36
C THR A 196 15.70 -9.33 -8.61
N ILE A 197 15.71 -9.11 -7.29
CA ILE A 197 16.91 -9.36 -6.46
C ILE A 197 17.44 -10.78 -6.64
N PRO A 198 16.63 -11.85 -6.58
CA PRO A 198 17.13 -13.21 -6.75
C PRO A 198 17.62 -13.51 -8.16
N ILE A 199 17.12 -12.82 -9.19
CA ILE A 199 17.65 -13.00 -10.57
C ILE A 199 19.00 -12.34 -10.74
N VAL A 200 19.19 -11.13 -10.18
CA VAL A 200 20.42 -10.36 -10.37
C VAL A 200 21.54 -10.79 -9.42
N TYR A 201 21.21 -11.06 -8.16
CA TYR A 201 22.18 -11.34 -7.09
C TYR A 201 22.18 -12.79 -6.63
N GLY A 202 21.25 -13.61 -7.08
CA GLY A 202 21.12 -15.00 -6.70
C GLY A 202 20.27 -15.24 -5.43
N GLU A 203 19.82 -16.48 -5.25
CA GLU A 203 18.93 -16.87 -4.14
C GLU A 203 19.61 -16.76 -2.78
N GLU A 204 20.91 -17.10 -2.68
CA GLU A 204 21.63 -17.08 -1.41
C GLU A 204 21.79 -15.67 -0.84
N ILE A 205 22.07 -14.68 -1.70
CA ILE A 205 22.13 -13.27 -1.28
C ILE A 205 20.72 -12.80 -0.87
N SER A 206 19.69 -13.18 -1.62
CA SER A 206 18.30 -12.84 -1.29
C SER A 206 17.90 -13.39 0.09
N LYS A 207 18.22 -14.63 0.41
CA LYS A 207 17.99 -15.24 1.74
C LYS A 207 18.71 -14.50 2.85
N LYS A 208 19.99 -14.12 2.63
CA LYS A 208 20.77 -13.32 3.61
C LYS A 208 20.13 -11.96 3.87
N ILE A 209 19.68 -11.26 2.83
CA ILE A 209 18.98 -9.96 2.99
C ILE A 209 17.69 -10.15 3.77
N ILE A 210 16.87 -11.17 3.44
CA ILE A 210 15.62 -11.49 4.16
C ILE A 210 15.92 -11.75 5.65
N THR A 211 16.92 -12.55 5.96
CA THR A 211 17.33 -12.83 7.35
C THR A 211 17.74 -11.56 8.09
N THR A 212 18.55 -10.70 7.45
CA THR A 212 18.96 -9.42 8.04
C THR A 212 17.77 -8.52 8.30
N LEU A 213 16.85 -8.37 7.33
CA LEU A 213 15.63 -7.58 7.51
C LEU A 213 14.75 -8.14 8.62
N THR A 214 14.65 -9.47 8.75
CA THR A 214 13.89 -10.11 9.83
C THR A 214 14.46 -9.74 11.21
N ILE A 215 15.79 -9.73 11.37
CA ILE A 215 16.43 -9.27 12.61
C ILE A 215 16.13 -7.78 12.85
N LEU A 216 16.19 -6.96 11.81
CA LEU A 216 15.93 -5.53 11.91
C LEU A 216 14.47 -5.21 12.30
N THR A 217 13.50 -6.11 12.06
CA THR A 217 12.11 -5.88 12.49
C THR A 217 11.94 -5.81 14.01
N VAL A 218 12.92 -6.32 14.77
CA VAL A 218 12.91 -6.23 16.24
C VAL A 218 13.12 -4.79 16.73
N PHE A 219 13.85 -3.96 15.97
CA PHE A 219 14.22 -2.60 16.38
C PHE A 219 13.03 -1.67 16.61
N PRO A 220 12.05 -1.52 15.68
CA PRO A 220 10.89 -0.67 15.91
C PRO A 220 10.03 -1.07 17.12
N VAL A 221 10.07 -2.34 17.52
CA VAL A 221 9.30 -2.84 18.68
C VAL A 221 9.90 -2.33 20.01
N TYR A 222 11.22 -2.07 20.05
CA TYR A 222 11.86 -1.53 21.24
C TYR A 222 11.81 0.00 21.35
N VAL A 223 11.46 0.70 20.28
CA VAL A 223 11.37 2.17 20.24
C VAL A 223 9.98 2.66 20.67
N LEU A 224 9.01 1.74 20.71
CA LEU A 224 7.63 1.99 21.19
C LEU A 224 7.55 1.91 22.71
#